data_d0558c864090fcb5ba4e22d6b5cc796e
#
_entry.id   d0558c864090fcb5ba4e22d6b5cc796e
#
_cell.length_a   1.000
_cell.length_b   1.000
_cell.length_c   1.000
_cell.angle_alpha   90.00
_cell.angle_beta   90.00
_cell.angle_gamma   90.00
#
_symmetry.space_group_name_H-M   'P 1'
#
loop_
_entity.id
_entity.type
_entity.pdbx_description
1 polymer ?
#
loop_
_entity_poly.entity_id
_entity_poly.type
_entity_poly.pdbx_seq_one_letter_code
_entity_poly.pdbx_strand_id
1 'polypeptide(L)'
;MMNQQSQNLFSQQPQMDSKFQYTDEELILRFQEGDEQAYIELVKRYKDKLINFVYRLVSDRDQAEDIIQDTMLKLYTHKHYYKNIAKFSTWIYTIAGNFAKTELRKKKTRKVTNNSQLGPEDRDYDPPSSDASPQKLVERDFINGKIHEAIDNLPEHFRVV
;
A
#
# COMPACT_ATOMS: atom_id res chain seq x y z
N MET A 1 -34.83 -24.75 44.63
CA MET A 1 -34.45 -23.31 44.61
C MET A 1 -33.02 -23.22 44.14
N MET A 2 -32.84 -23.10 42.80
CA MET A 2 -31.50 -22.98 42.17
C MET A 2 -31.24 -21.51 41.83
N ASN A 3 -30.08 -21.07 42.21
CA ASN A 3 -29.62 -19.72 42.39
C ASN A 3 -29.43 -18.98 41.04
N GLN A 4 -30.17 -17.88 40.87
CA GLN A 4 -30.13 -16.98 39.70
C GLN A 4 -28.89 -16.07 39.64
N GLN A 5 -27.84 -16.35 40.38
CA GLN A 5 -26.65 -15.47 40.50
C GLN A 5 -25.49 -15.81 39.55
N SER A 6 -25.57 -16.88 38.75
CA SER A 6 -24.45 -17.32 37.88
C SER A 6 -24.54 -16.86 36.40
N GLN A 7 -25.52 -16.07 36.01
CA GLN A 7 -25.68 -15.66 34.63
C GLN A 7 -25.23 -14.24 34.28
N ASN A 8 -24.68 -13.48 35.23
CA ASN A 8 -24.34 -12.06 35.01
C ASN A 8 -22.84 -11.76 34.86
N LEU A 9 -22.01 -12.77 34.68
CA LEU A 9 -20.55 -12.58 34.60
C LEU A 9 -19.98 -12.45 33.16
N PHE A 10 -20.80 -12.60 32.11
CA PHE A 10 -20.33 -12.54 30.73
C PHE A 10 -20.79 -11.32 29.93
N SER A 11 -21.40 -10.31 30.57
CA SER A 11 -22.01 -9.16 29.88
C SER A 11 -21.31 -7.82 30.16
N GLN A 12 -20.07 -7.82 30.62
CA GLN A 12 -19.27 -6.59 30.69
C GLN A 12 -18.13 -6.62 29.68
N GLN A 13 -18.47 -6.57 28.38
CA GLN A 13 -17.54 -5.98 27.44
C GLN A 13 -17.45 -4.49 27.78
N PRO A 14 -16.27 -3.93 27.99
CA PRO A 14 -16.15 -2.49 28.12
C PRO A 14 -16.61 -1.87 26.80
N GLN A 15 -17.74 -1.20 26.83
CA GLN A 15 -18.14 -0.27 25.77
C GLN A 15 -17.04 0.81 25.79
N MET A 16 -16.10 0.69 24.85
CA MET A 16 -15.10 1.73 24.62
C MET A 16 -15.84 2.97 24.11
N ASP A 17 -16.00 3.93 25.01
CA ASP A 17 -16.47 5.27 24.70
C ASP A 17 -15.72 5.83 23.50
N SER A 18 -16.46 6.12 22.43
CA SER A 18 -16.01 6.59 21.12
C SER A 18 -15.45 8.02 21.12
N LYS A 19 -14.84 8.48 22.21
CA LYS A 19 -14.37 9.88 22.37
C LYS A 19 -12.86 10.09 22.30
N PHE A 20 -12.04 9.05 22.32
CA PHE A 20 -10.60 9.18 22.11
C PHE A 20 -10.24 8.65 20.72
N GLN A 21 -10.25 9.56 19.75
CA GLN A 21 -9.78 9.21 18.40
C GLN A 21 -8.24 9.23 18.42
N TYR A 22 -7.64 8.04 18.63
CA TYR A 22 -6.20 7.85 18.51
C TYR A 22 -5.69 8.24 17.14
N THR A 23 -4.52 8.84 17.09
CA THR A 23 -3.78 9.08 15.86
C THR A 23 -3.32 7.76 15.25
N ASP A 24 -2.98 7.75 13.97
CA ASP A 24 -2.52 6.53 13.31
C ASP A 24 -1.19 6.04 13.91
N GLU A 25 -0.34 6.96 14.35
CA GLU A 25 0.91 6.70 15.04
C GLU A 25 0.69 6.05 16.42
N GLU A 26 -0.30 6.52 17.17
CA GLU A 26 -0.68 5.89 18.43
C GLU A 26 -1.27 4.49 18.23
N LEU A 27 -2.09 4.31 17.19
CA LEU A 27 -2.67 3.01 16.88
C LEU A 27 -1.60 1.98 16.52
N ILE A 28 -0.62 2.33 15.68
CA ILE A 28 0.43 1.38 15.33
C ILE A 28 1.30 1.01 16.53
N LEU A 29 1.60 1.96 17.43
CA LEU A 29 2.35 1.67 18.66
C LEU A 29 1.57 0.74 19.58
N ARG A 30 0.29 0.98 19.81
CA ARG A 30 -0.59 0.08 20.56
C ARG A 30 -0.65 -1.32 19.95
N PHE A 31 -0.72 -1.40 18.63
CA PHE A 31 -0.69 -2.68 17.94
C PHE A 31 0.66 -3.40 18.11
N GLN A 32 1.77 -2.68 18.15
CA GLN A 32 3.08 -3.26 18.48
C GLN A 32 3.11 -3.87 19.89
N GLU A 33 2.39 -3.27 20.82
CA GLU A 33 2.22 -3.76 22.21
C GLU A 33 1.22 -4.91 22.34
N GLY A 34 0.52 -5.28 21.25
CA GLY A 34 -0.40 -6.42 21.21
C GLY A 34 -1.89 -6.05 21.19
N ASP A 35 -2.25 -4.77 21.09
CA ASP A 35 -3.64 -4.34 20.94
C ASP A 35 -4.16 -4.60 19.52
N GLU A 36 -4.84 -5.71 19.34
CA GLU A 36 -5.41 -6.09 18.03
C GLU A 36 -6.55 -5.16 17.58
N GLN A 37 -7.24 -4.50 18.50
CA GLN A 37 -8.29 -3.53 18.13
C GLN A 37 -7.69 -2.31 17.42
N ALA A 38 -6.47 -1.92 17.81
CA ALA A 38 -5.74 -0.87 17.11
C ALA A 38 -5.41 -1.24 15.65
N TYR A 39 -5.06 -2.51 15.38
CA TYR A 39 -4.89 -3.01 14.02
C TYR A 39 -6.19 -2.96 13.21
N ILE A 40 -7.29 -3.44 13.78
CA ILE A 40 -8.61 -3.42 13.12
C ILE A 40 -8.99 -1.98 12.74
N GLU A 41 -8.75 -1.02 13.61
CA GLU A 41 -9.02 0.39 13.34
C GLU A 41 -8.13 0.94 12.20
N LEU A 42 -6.83 0.60 12.18
CA LEU A 42 -5.94 0.97 11.07
C LEU A 42 -6.41 0.39 9.74
N VAL A 43 -6.78 -0.90 9.71
CA VAL A 43 -7.33 -1.55 8.52
C VAL A 43 -8.57 -0.80 8.03
N LYS A 44 -9.51 -0.48 8.93
CA LYS A 44 -10.73 0.25 8.60
C LYS A 44 -10.45 1.62 7.99
N ARG A 45 -9.46 2.36 8.51
CA ARG A 45 -9.11 3.69 8.02
C ARG A 45 -8.43 3.68 6.66
N TYR A 46 -7.64 2.64 6.37
CA TYR A 46 -6.72 2.62 5.23
C TYR A 46 -7.15 1.71 4.09
N LYS A 47 -7.90 0.63 4.33
CA LYS A 47 -8.23 -0.38 3.31
C LYS A 47 -8.75 0.24 2.01
N ASP A 48 -9.84 1.00 2.07
CA ASP A 48 -10.48 1.54 0.87
C ASP A 48 -9.63 2.60 0.17
N LYS A 49 -8.92 3.42 0.95
CA LYS A 49 -7.99 4.43 0.42
C LYS A 49 -6.83 3.79 -0.33
N LEU A 50 -6.28 2.71 0.20
CA LEU A 50 -5.19 1.97 -0.40
C LEU A 50 -5.66 1.18 -1.64
N ILE A 51 -6.85 0.57 -1.62
CA ILE A 51 -7.44 -0.07 -2.81
C ILE A 51 -7.54 0.95 -3.95
N ASN A 52 -8.10 2.12 -3.68
CA ASN A 52 -8.22 3.17 -4.69
C ASN A 52 -6.85 3.67 -5.19
N PHE A 53 -5.87 3.78 -4.31
CA PHE A 53 -4.50 4.16 -4.68
C PHE A 53 -3.86 3.10 -5.59
N VAL A 54 -3.90 1.83 -5.19
CA VAL A 54 -3.30 0.74 -5.97
C VAL A 54 -4.04 0.52 -7.27
N TYR A 55 -5.37 0.60 -7.29
CA TYR A 55 -6.16 0.49 -8.50
C TYR A 55 -5.73 1.50 -9.59
N ARG A 56 -5.39 2.75 -9.21
CA ARG A 56 -4.87 3.74 -10.16
C ARG A 56 -3.53 3.33 -10.79
N LEU A 57 -2.76 2.48 -10.12
CA LEU A 57 -1.47 2.00 -10.62
C LEU A 57 -1.61 0.75 -11.51
N VAL A 58 -2.44 -0.22 -11.09
CA VAL A 58 -2.54 -1.52 -11.75
C VAL A 58 -3.69 -1.62 -12.75
N SER A 59 -4.69 -0.72 -12.66
CA SER A 59 -5.90 -0.67 -13.50
C SER A 59 -6.73 -1.96 -13.48
N ASP A 60 -6.64 -2.72 -12.39
CA ASP A 60 -7.31 -4.00 -12.18
C ASP A 60 -7.74 -4.05 -10.72
N ARG A 61 -9.06 -4.23 -10.48
CA ARG A 61 -9.62 -4.13 -9.13
C ARG A 61 -9.29 -5.36 -8.29
N ASP A 62 -9.41 -6.54 -8.87
CA ASP A 62 -9.13 -7.80 -8.17
C ASP A 62 -7.65 -7.84 -7.78
N GLN A 63 -6.77 -7.47 -8.71
CA GLN A 63 -5.34 -7.34 -8.42
C GLN A 63 -5.04 -6.29 -7.35
N ALA A 64 -5.77 -5.17 -7.34
CA ALA A 64 -5.61 -4.16 -6.30
C ALA A 64 -6.03 -4.69 -4.93
N GLU A 65 -7.12 -5.43 -4.84
CA GLU A 65 -7.59 -6.05 -3.60
C GLU A 65 -6.60 -7.08 -3.06
N ASP A 66 -6.03 -7.93 -3.92
CA ASP A 66 -4.97 -8.89 -3.55
C ASP A 66 -3.73 -8.18 -2.99
N ILE A 67 -3.27 -7.13 -3.67
CA ILE A 67 -2.13 -6.32 -3.21
C ILE A 67 -2.40 -5.70 -1.84
N ILE A 68 -3.63 -5.27 -1.58
CA ILE A 68 -3.98 -4.70 -0.28
C ILE A 68 -4.07 -5.77 0.81
N GLN A 69 -4.54 -6.97 0.49
CA GLN A 69 -4.47 -8.11 1.43
C GLN A 69 -3.02 -8.40 1.82
N ASP A 70 -2.10 -8.47 0.86
CA ASP A 70 -0.66 -8.65 1.10
C ASP A 70 -0.09 -7.48 1.94
N THR A 71 -0.51 -6.25 1.66
CA THR A 71 -0.10 -5.06 2.41
C THR A 71 -0.55 -5.14 3.88
N MET A 72 -1.79 -5.56 4.13
CA MET A 72 -2.33 -5.72 5.49
C MET A 72 -1.67 -6.87 6.23
N LEU A 73 -1.38 -7.97 5.53
CA LEU A 73 -0.61 -9.08 6.09
C LEU A 73 0.82 -8.63 6.44
N LYS A 74 1.45 -7.85 5.57
CA LYS A 74 2.77 -7.27 5.83
C LYS A 74 2.76 -6.34 7.04
N LEU A 75 1.74 -5.48 7.17
CA LEU A 75 1.53 -4.64 8.34
C LEU A 75 1.43 -5.50 9.62
N TYR A 76 0.63 -6.57 9.59
CA TYR A 76 0.43 -7.44 10.74
C TYR A 76 1.72 -8.15 11.17
N THR A 77 2.41 -8.76 10.22
CA THR A 77 3.61 -9.57 10.50
C THR A 77 4.86 -8.74 10.79
N HIS A 78 4.93 -7.51 10.26
CA HIS A 78 6.11 -6.66 10.34
C HIS A 78 5.84 -5.34 11.09
N LYS A 79 4.86 -5.32 11.98
CA LYS A 79 4.47 -4.13 12.76
C LYS A 79 5.65 -3.44 13.46
N HIS A 80 6.62 -4.20 13.96
CA HIS A 80 7.81 -3.67 14.65
C HIS A 80 8.84 -2.99 13.73
N TYR A 81 8.70 -3.11 12.40
CA TYR A 81 9.55 -2.36 11.46
C TYR A 81 9.13 -0.90 11.33
N TYR A 82 7.89 -0.58 11.68
CA TYR A 82 7.50 0.83 11.76
C TYR A 82 8.29 1.50 12.90
N LYS A 83 8.98 2.58 12.56
CA LYS A 83 9.65 3.47 13.51
C LYS A 83 8.93 4.81 13.44
N ASN A 84 8.66 5.42 14.59
CA ASN A 84 7.97 6.71 14.66
C ASN A 84 8.88 7.88 14.23
N ILE A 85 9.52 7.73 13.06
CA ILE A 85 10.37 8.74 12.42
C ILE A 85 9.59 9.45 11.30
N ALA A 86 8.67 8.74 10.66
CA ALA A 86 7.82 9.24 9.59
C ALA A 86 6.35 8.93 9.88
N LYS A 87 5.44 9.64 9.20
CA LYS A 87 4.00 9.41 9.34
C LYS A 87 3.65 7.97 8.95
N PHE A 88 2.78 7.34 9.74
CA PHE A 88 2.29 5.99 9.46
C PHE A 88 1.71 5.89 8.04
N SER A 89 0.96 6.90 7.61
CA SER A 89 0.40 6.93 6.25
C SER A 89 1.49 6.78 5.18
N THR A 90 2.59 7.52 5.28
CA THR A 90 3.70 7.41 4.32
C THR A 90 4.27 6.00 4.27
N TRP A 91 4.46 5.37 5.41
CA TRP A 91 5.00 4.03 5.52
C TRP A 91 4.08 2.98 4.87
N ILE A 92 2.77 3.00 5.17
CA ILE A 92 1.83 2.01 4.62
C ILE A 92 1.60 2.19 3.11
N TYR A 93 1.55 3.42 2.61
CA TYR A 93 1.46 3.70 1.17
C TYR A 93 2.73 3.27 0.43
N THR A 94 3.89 3.38 1.05
CA THR A 94 5.16 2.88 0.48
C THR A 94 5.12 1.35 0.32
N ILE A 95 4.63 0.62 1.31
CA ILE A 95 4.48 -0.84 1.23
C ILE A 95 3.54 -1.21 0.07
N ALA A 96 2.35 -0.63 0.03
CA ALA A 96 1.36 -0.89 -1.02
C ALA A 96 1.91 -0.54 -2.42
N GLY A 97 2.58 0.59 -2.56
CA GLY A 97 3.21 1.02 -3.82
C GLY A 97 4.31 0.07 -4.29
N ASN A 98 5.11 -0.49 -3.37
CA ASN A 98 6.15 -1.45 -3.70
C ASN A 98 5.55 -2.78 -4.19
N PHE A 99 4.48 -3.28 -3.56
CA PHE A 99 3.76 -4.45 -4.06
C PHE A 99 3.18 -4.19 -5.47
N ALA A 100 2.52 -3.05 -5.67
CA ALA A 100 1.97 -2.67 -6.97
C ALA A 100 3.06 -2.62 -8.07
N LYS A 101 4.21 -1.99 -7.79
CA LYS A 101 5.34 -1.95 -8.72
C LYS A 101 5.86 -3.34 -9.06
N THR A 102 5.93 -4.24 -8.06
CA THR A 102 6.36 -5.62 -8.26
C THR A 102 5.41 -6.37 -9.19
N GLU A 103 4.10 -6.24 -9.01
CA GLU A 103 3.11 -6.87 -9.88
C GLU A 103 3.14 -6.30 -11.31
N LEU A 104 3.31 -4.99 -11.47
CA LEU A 104 3.49 -4.39 -12.79
C LEU A 104 4.74 -4.91 -13.52
N ARG A 105 5.86 -5.11 -12.81
CA ARG A 105 7.07 -5.71 -13.39
C ARG A 105 6.82 -7.15 -13.83
N LYS A 106 6.18 -7.97 -13.00
CA LYS A 106 5.81 -9.35 -13.35
C LYS A 106 4.91 -9.40 -14.60
N LYS A 107 3.89 -8.53 -14.69
CA LYS A 107 2.98 -8.43 -15.83
C LYS A 107 3.74 -8.05 -17.11
N LYS A 108 4.69 -7.11 -17.02
CA LYS A 108 5.56 -6.75 -18.16
C LYS A 108 6.43 -7.91 -18.63
N THR A 109 7.07 -8.63 -17.69
CA THR A 109 7.92 -9.78 -18.03
C THR A 109 7.10 -10.91 -18.68
N ARG A 110 5.91 -11.24 -18.16
CA ARG A 110 5.02 -12.27 -18.75
C ARG A 110 4.62 -11.90 -20.18
N LYS A 111 4.31 -10.63 -20.47
CA LYS A 111 4.00 -10.18 -21.84
C LYS A 111 5.17 -10.38 -22.78
N VAL A 112 6.40 -10.07 -22.36
CA VAL A 112 7.61 -10.24 -23.17
C VAL A 112 7.87 -11.73 -23.42
N THR A 113 7.71 -12.60 -22.42
CA THR A 113 7.95 -14.04 -22.57
C THR A 113 6.91 -14.68 -23.50
N ASN A 114 5.63 -14.31 -23.40
CA ASN A 114 4.59 -14.82 -24.29
C ASN A 114 4.83 -14.36 -25.74
N ASN A 115 5.30 -13.12 -25.96
CA ASN A 115 5.64 -12.63 -27.30
C ASN A 115 6.88 -13.32 -27.89
N SER A 116 7.79 -13.83 -27.06
CA SER A 116 8.98 -14.57 -27.52
C SER A 116 8.66 -16.00 -27.94
N GLN A 117 7.52 -16.55 -27.50
CA GLN A 117 7.04 -17.89 -27.87
C GLN A 117 6.17 -17.90 -29.13
N LEU A 118 5.72 -16.74 -29.61
CA LEU A 118 5.03 -16.58 -30.88
C LEU A 118 6.09 -16.61 -32.00
N GLY A 119 5.95 -17.57 -32.91
CA GLY A 119 6.85 -17.72 -34.08
C GLY A 119 6.85 -16.48 -34.98
N PRO A 120 7.76 -16.43 -35.96
CA PRO A 120 7.94 -15.24 -36.84
C PRO A 120 6.69 -14.86 -37.62
N GLU A 121 5.75 -15.75 -37.81
CA GLU A 121 4.54 -15.56 -38.65
C GLU A 121 3.37 -14.90 -37.89
N ASP A 122 3.37 -14.86 -36.56
CA ASP A 122 2.32 -14.25 -35.74
C ASP A 122 2.69 -12.85 -35.21
N ARG A 123 3.72 -12.23 -35.80
CA ARG A 123 4.20 -10.90 -35.36
C ARG A 123 3.51 -9.76 -36.08
N ASP A 124 2.21 -9.80 -36.20
CA ASP A 124 1.42 -8.64 -36.64
C ASP A 124 1.10 -7.68 -35.47
N TYR A 125 1.93 -7.73 -34.40
CA TYR A 125 1.91 -6.77 -33.33
C TYR A 125 2.99 -5.73 -33.60
N ASP A 126 2.61 -4.70 -34.31
CA ASP A 126 3.30 -3.41 -34.29
C ASP A 126 3.12 -2.83 -32.86
N PRO A 127 4.17 -2.82 -32.01
CA PRO A 127 4.06 -2.17 -30.72
C PRO A 127 3.63 -0.74 -31.01
N PRO A 128 2.61 -0.18 -30.30
CA PRO A 128 2.27 1.21 -30.50
C PRO A 128 3.57 1.98 -30.38
N SER A 129 3.95 2.57 -31.52
CA SER A 129 5.13 3.40 -31.60
C SER A 129 5.06 4.33 -30.39
N SER A 130 6.12 4.36 -29.61
CA SER A 130 6.29 5.34 -28.55
C SER A 130 6.33 6.71 -29.23
N ASP A 131 5.20 7.12 -29.78
CA ASP A 131 4.92 8.50 -30.14
C ASP A 131 4.72 9.30 -28.87
N ALA A 132 5.76 9.28 -28.04
CA ALA A 132 6.01 10.38 -27.16
C ALA A 132 6.37 11.54 -28.09
N SER A 133 5.36 12.38 -28.43
CA SER A 133 5.61 13.60 -29.16
C SER A 133 6.82 14.29 -28.53
N PRO A 134 7.71 14.93 -29.27
CA PRO A 134 8.89 15.62 -28.73
C PRO A 134 8.55 16.54 -27.56
N GLN A 135 7.34 17.09 -27.54
CA GLN A 135 6.81 17.91 -26.44
C GLN A 135 6.62 17.12 -25.14
N LYS A 136 6.12 15.85 -25.23
CA LYS A 136 5.97 14.98 -24.03
C LYS A 136 7.32 14.50 -23.48
N LEU A 137 8.34 14.36 -24.33
CA LEU A 137 9.70 14.04 -23.89
C LEU A 137 10.32 15.22 -23.13
N VAL A 138 10.20 16.43 -23.67
CA VAL A 138 10.68 17.65 -23.02
C VAL A 138 9.97 17.92 -21.70
N GLU A 139 8.65 17.72 -21.66
CA GLU A 139 7.85 17.87 -20.45
C GLU A 139 8.23 16.82 -19.39
N ARG A 140 8.50 15.58 -19.79
CA ARG A 140 8.98 14.49 -18.92
C ARG A 140 10.38 14.76 -18.37
N ASP A 141 11.28 15.30 -19.20
CA ASP A 141 12.64 15.66 -18.77
C ASP A 141 12.61 16.87 -17.82
N PHE A 142 11.74 17.83 -18.07
CA PHE A 142 11.51 18.97 -17.16
C PHE A 142 10.97 18.51 -15.79
N ILE A 143 9.98 17.64 -15.79
CA ILE A 143 9.40 17.06 -14.57
C ILE A 143 10.45 16.21 -13.82
N ASN A 144 11.24 15.39 -14.54
CA ASN A 144 12.31 14.60 -13.95
C ASN A 144 13.40 15.51 -13.33
N GLY A 145 13.76 16.61 -14.02
CA GLY A 145 14.68 17.61 -13.49
C GLY A 145 14.18 18.23 -12.18
N LYS A 146 12.90 18.60 -12.12
CA LYS A 146 12.27 19.13 -10.91
C LYS A 146 12.21 18.12 -9.76
N ILE A 147 11.99 16.84 -10.08
CA ILE A 147 12.00 15.75 -9.09
C ILE A 147 13.42 15.57 -8.53
N HIS A 148 14.46 15.57 -9.36
CA HIS A 148 15.84 15.46 -8.91
C HIS A 148 16.25 16.66 -8.05
N GLU A 149 15.91 17.89 -8.48
CA GLU A 149 16.14 19.08 -7.70
C GLU A 149 15.45 19.03 -6.32
N ALA A 150 14.21 18.52 -6.26
CA ALA A 150 13.49 18.34 -5.01
C ALA A 150 14.12 17.26 -4.12
N ILE A 151 14.65 16.18 -4.71
CA ILE A 151 15.37 15.12 -3.99
C ILE A 151 16.70 15.64 -3.45
N ASP A 152 17.42 16.43 -4.24
CA ASP A 152 18.71 17.02 -3.84
C ASP A 152 18.56 18.05 -2.72
N ASN A 153 17.42 18.71 -2.63
CA ASN A 153 17.09 19.64 -1.55
C ASN A 153 16.56 18.95 -0.28
N LEU A 154 16.36 17.62 -0.29
CA LEU A 154 15.98 16.86 0.90
C LEU A 154 17.17 16.75 1.87
N PRO A 155 16.95 16.91 3.18
CA PRO A 155 17.94 16.62 4.20
C PRO A 155 18.51 15.20 4.04
N GLU A 156 19.81 15.00 4.36
CA GLU A 156 20.52 13.74 4.11
C GLU A 156 19.83 12.47 4.66
N HIS A 157 19.15 12.60 5.79
CA HIS A 157 18.42 11.46 6.40
C HIS A 157 17.18 11.02 5.60
N PHE A 158 16.74 11.75 4.58
CA PHE A 158 15.69 11.35 3.65
C PHE A 158 16.22 10.88 2.29
N ARG A 159 17.53 11.04 2.02
CA ARG A 159 18.18 10.61 0.76
C ARG A 159 18.49 9.14 0.67
N VAL A 160 18.44 8.43 1.79
CA VAL A 160 18.78 7.00 1.80
C VAL A 160 17.57 6.20 1.31
N VAL A 161 17.63 5.82 0.05
CA VAL A 161 16.77 4.83 -0.58
C VAL A 161 17.60 3.58 -0.84
#